data_0be3adceaae1d6951e73c97aad843329
#
_entry.id   0be3adceaae1d6951e73c97aad843329
#
_cell.length_a   1.000
_cell.length_b   1.000
_cell.length_c   1.000
_cell.angle_alpha   90.00
_cell.angle_beta   90.00
_cell.angle_gamma   90.00
#
_symmetry.space_group_name_H-M   'P 1'
#
loop_
_entity.id
_entity.type
_entity.pdbx_description
1 polymer ?
#
loop_
_entity_poly.entity_id
_entity_poly.type
_entity_poly.pdbx_seq_one_letter_code
_entity_poly.pdbx_strand_id
1 'polypeptide(L)'
;MKNEINMSDVWKWAKDLFPLNRSLTGIGNLETLKYLKDIDNNLSIKYFSSGKKVFDWTVPDEWSVKSAYLLDSKGKKLCDFGVNNLHLVGYSIGIKTTMDLSELKAYLHYDKNNPDAIPYRTSYYKRRWGFCISYNDYKKLIPGEYKVFIDATHFSGKMHYGELLIPGDEPSEILLSTYICHPSMANNELSGPLVSIALARHIKSNKVLRRYSYRILFLPETIGAISYIHKHQSILESNVIAGYVLTCVGDDREYSYLPSKYGDTLADKAVRSVIRFIDPNYKKYTFLQRGSEERHYH
;
A
#
# COMPACT_ATOMS: atom_id res chain seq x y z
N MET A 1 4.40 -9.44 31.86
CA MET A 1 4.19 -8.02 31.55
C MET A 1 5.19 -7.53 30.52
N LYS A 2 5.22 -8.11 29.29
CA LYS A 2 6.10 -7.65 28.18
C LYS A 2 5.40 -7.60 26.81
N ASN A 3 4.08 -7.51 26.77
CA ASN A 3 3.30 -7.60 25.53
C ASN A 3 2.41 -6.36 25.26
N GLU A 4 2.63 -5.28 26.00
CA GLU A 4 1.99 -4.01 25.62
C GLU A 4 2.69 -3.46 24.39
N ILE A 5 1.88 -3.02 23.42
CA ILE A 5 2.38 -2.37 22.21
C ILE A 5 3.02 -1.06 22.65
N ASN A 6 4.34 -0.98 22.54
CA ASN A 6 5.03 0.26 22.81
C ASN A 6 4.91 1.17 21.56
N MET A 7 4.30 2.32 21.71
CA MET A 7 4.16 3.30 20.61
C MET A 7 5.51 3.75 20.05
N SER A 8 6.59 3.73 20.86
CA SER A 8 7.94 4.00 20.36
C SER A 8 8.41 2.98 19.33
N ASP A 9 8.01 1.70 19.48
CA ASP A 9 8.32 0.65 18.52
C ASP A 9 7.56 0.88 17.21
N VAL A 10 6.27 1.23 17.30
CA VAL A 10 5.44 1.52 16.11
C VAL A 10 6.01 2.71 15.32
N TRP A 11 6.45 3.77 15.99
CA TRP A 11 7.11 4.90 15.36
C TRP A 11 8.46 4.53 14.74
N LYS A 12 9.22 3.64 15.38
CA LYS A 12 10.46 3.10 14.80
C LYS A 12 10.14 2.35 13.51
N TRP A 13 9.18 1.42 13.51
CA TRP A 13 8.76 0.65 12.34
C TRP A 13 8.31 1.57 11.21
N ALA A 14 7.53 2.62 11.53
CA ALA A 14 7.08 3.60 10.55
C ALA A 14 8.26 4.28 9.85
N LYS A 15 9.26 4.74 10.62
CA LYS A 15 10.45 5.42 10.09
C LYS A 15 11.32 4.49 9.24
N ASP A 16 11.49 3.24 9.67
CA ASP A 16 12.30 2.25 8.96
C ASP A 16 11.64 1.84 7.63
N LEU A 17 10.31 1.72 7.61
CA LEU A 17 9.55 1.30 6.42
C LEU A 17 9.25 2.45 5.45
N PHE A 18 9.19 3.70 5.93
CA PHE A 18 8.77 4.84 5.11
C PHE A 18 9.60 5.02 3.84
N PRO A 19 10.94 4.93 3.85
CA PRO A 19 11.77 5.16 2.66
C PRO A 19 11.73 4.03 1.64
N LEU A 20 11.16 2.85 1.96
CA LEU A 20 11.13 1.73 1.04
C LEU A 20 10.29 2.05 -0.20
N ASN A 21 10.85 1.76 -1.38
CA ASN A 21 10.16 1.94 -2.65
C ASN A 21 9.19 0.79 -2.90
N ARG A 22 8.00 0.85 -2.29
CA ARG A 22 6.93 -0.12 -2.51
C ARG A 22 6.18 0.16 -3.80
N SER A 23 5.70 -0.89 -4.45
CA SER A 23 4.85 -0.84 -5.64
C SER A 23 3.96 -2.09 -5.67
N LEU A 24 3.27 -2.40 -6.78
CA LEU A 24 2.51 -3.67 -6.86
C LEU A 24 3.41 -4.91 -6.72
N THR A 25 4.66 -4.79 -7.17
CA THR A 25 5.68 -5.84 -7.09
C THR A 25 7.04 -5.21 -6.77
N GLY A 26 8.06 -6.03 -6.65
CA GLY A 26 9.45 -5.60 -6.51
C GLY A 26 10.00 -5.72 -5.09
N ILE A 27 11.27 -5.33 -4.97
CA ILE A 27 12.06 -5.58 -3.76
C ILE A 27 11.51 -4.85 -2.52
N GLY A 28 10.98 -3.62 -2.68
CA GLY A 28 10.46 -2.85 -1.54
C GLY A 28 9.29 -3.51 -0.83
N ASN A 29 8.43 -4.24 -1.56
CA ASN A 29 7.36 -5.05 -0.96
C ASN A 29 7.94 -6.23 -0.18
N LEU A 30 8.91 -6.93 -0.77
CA LEU A 30 9.56 -8.07 -0.11
C LEU A 30 10.30 -7.64 1.16
N GLU A 31 11.02 -6.52 1.12
CA GLU A 31 11.70 -5.95 2.29
C GLU A 31 10.71 -5.52 3.37
N THR A 32 9.60 -4.89 3.00
CA THR A 32 8.50 -4.58 3.93
C THR A 32 8.00 -5.84 4.61
N LEU A 33 7.71 -6.91 3.86
CA LEU A 33 7.23 -8.18 4.41
C LEU A 33 8.27 -8.87 5.30
N LYS A 34 9.55 -8.82 4.96
CA LYS A 34 10.64 -9.34 5.79
C LYS A 34 10.71 -8.57 7.10
N TYR A 35 10.65 -7.25 7.06
CA TYR A 35 10.64 -6.41 8.25
C TYR A 35 9.46 -6.75 9.17
N LEU A 36 8.25 -6.89 8.63
CA LEU A 36 7.06 -7.30 9.39
C LEU A 36 7.22 -8.72 9.96
N LYS A 37 7.87 -9.62 9.23
CA LYS A 37 8.19 -10.98 9.71
C LYS A 37 9.20 -10.98 10.86
N ASP A 38 10.13 -10.05 10.89
CA ASP A 38 11.06 -9.89 12.02
C ASP A 38 10.34 -9.40 13.29
N ILE A 39 9.24 -8.66 13.12
CA ILE A 39 8.36 -8.27 14.24
C ILE A 39 7.51 -9.45 14.72
N ASP A 40 6.99 -10.26 13.78
CA ASP A 40 6.19 -11.45 14.04
C ASP A 40 6.59 -12.62 13.14
N ASN A 41 7.38 -13.55 13.67
CA ASN A 41 7.96 -14.68 12.93
C ASN A 41 6.92 -15.69 12.38
N ASN A 42 5.67 -15.62 12.82
CA ASN A 42 4.57 -16.42 12.26
C ASN A 42 4.05 -15.88 10.93
N LEU A 43 4.47 -14.67 10.52
CA LEU A 43 4.13 -14.13 9.20
C LEU A 43 4.75 -15.02 8.10
N SER A 44 3.91 -15.53 7.23
CA SER A 44 4.31 -16.30 6.05
C SER A 44 4.40 -15.39 4.84
N ILE A 45 5.56 -15.31 4.20
CA ILE A 45 5.74 -14.58 2.94
C ILE A 45 5.49 -15.54 1.78
N LYS A 46 4.53 -15.18 0.93
CA LYS A 46 4.10 -15.97 -0.24
C LYS A 46 4.12 -15.09 -1.49
N TYR A 47 3.82 -15.66 -2.65
CA TYR A 47 3.78 -14.90 -3.90
C TYR A 47 2.80 -15.48 -4.92
N PHE A 48 2.47 -14.65 -5.89
CA PHE A 48 1.86 -15.00 -7.17
C PHE A 48 2.86 -14.72 -8.28
N SER A 49 2.99 -15.65 -9.25
CA SER A 49 3.90 -15.47 -10.38
C SER A 49 3.32 -14.50 -11.40
N SER A 50 4.16 -13.68 -12.01
CA SER A 50 3.80 -12.82 -13.14
C SER A 50 3.15 -13.63 -14.25
N GLY A 51 2.18 -13.03 -14.95
CA GLY A 51 1.44 -13.67 -16.04
C GLY A 51 0.33 -14.63 -15.60
N LYS A 52 0.22 -14.97 -14.30
CA LYS A 52 -0.87 -15.81 -13.80
C LYS A 52 -2.22 -15.12 -14.00
N LYS A 53 -3.19 -15.83 -14.58
CA LYS A 53 -4.58 -15.39 -14.67
C LYS A 53 -5.28 -15.54 -13.33
N VAL A 54 -5.99 -14.50 -12.91
CA VAL A 54 -6.78 -14.44 -11.67
C VAL A 54 -8.09 -13.75 -12.01
N PHE A 55 -9.17 -14.54 -12.17
CA PHE A 55 -10.42 -14.09 -12.79
C PHE A 55 -10.13 -13.47 -14.18
N ASP A 56 -10.60 -12.25 -14.42
CA ASP A 56 -10.38 -11.47 -15.64
C ASP A 56 -9.07 -10.63 -15.63
N TRP A 57 -8.30 -10.69 -14.53
CA TRP A 57 -7.03 -9.99 -14.36
C TRP A 57 -5.83 -10.87 -14.67
N THR A 58 -4.67 -10.24 -14.77
CA THR A 58 -3.39 -10.93 -14.91
C THR A 58 -2.40 -10.31 -13.92
N VAL A 59 -1.71 -11.18 -13.16
CA VAL A 59 -0.63 -10.74 -12.25
C VAL A 59 0.44 -10.01 -13.07
N PRO A 60 0.81 -8.77 -12.73
CA PRO A 60 1.75 -7.98 -13.53
C PRO A 60 3.17 -8.50 -13.43
N ASP A 61 4.03 -8.05 -14.35
CA ASP A 61 5.46 -8.27 -14.29
C ASP A 61 6.06 -7.67 -13.00
N GLU A 62 7.15 -8.24 -12.54
CA GLU A 62 7.92 -7.62 -11.46
C GLU A 62 8.65 -6.39 -11.98
N TRP A 63 8.64 -5.31 -11.19
CA TRP A 63 9.28 -4.05 -11.52
C TRP A 63 10.46 -3.79 -10.61
N SER A 64 11.58 -3.42 -11.21
CA SER A 64 12.79 -3.00 -10.50
C SER A 64 13.24 -1.65 -11.03
N VAL A 65 13.65 -0.77 -10.13
CA VAL A 65 14.25 0.53 -10.44
C VAL A 65 15.51 0.71 -9.60
N LYS A 66 16.61 1.11 -10.26
CA LYS A 66 17.89 1.38 -9.61
C LYS A 66 18.11 2.88 -9.42
N SER A 67 17.76 3.68 -10.43
CA SER A 67 17.98 5.12 -10.41
C SER A 67 17.07 5.81 -11.41
N ALA A 68 16.63 7.03 -11.08
CA ALA A 68 15.91 7.88 -12.01
C ALA A 68 16.13 9.36 -11.65
N TYR A 69 16.34 10.20 -12.65
CA TYR A 69 16.52 11.64 -12.47
C TYR A 69 16.44 12.41 -13.79
N LEU A 70 16.30 13.71 -13.68
CA LEU A 70 16.48 14.66 -14.77
C LEU A 70 17.79 15.45 -14.55
N LEU A 71 18.49 15.81 -15.64
CA LEU A 71 19.54 16.83 -15.61
C LEU A 71 19.12 17.98 -16.51
N ASP A 72 19.14 19.20 -15.99
CA ASP A 72 18.91 20.41 -16.78
C ASP A 72 20.13 20.76 -17.67
N SER A 73 20.00 21.79 -18.50
CA SER A 73 21.04 22.26 -19.41
C SER A 73 22.32 22.73 -18.70
N LYS A 74 22.27 22.99 -17.38
CA LYS A 74 23.41 23.35 -16.53
C LYS A 74 23.97 22.15 -15.77
N GLY A 75 23.44 20.95 -15.98
CA GLY A 75 23.84 19.72 -15.28
C GLY A 75 23.29 19.58 -13.87
N LYS A 76 22.36 20.44 -13.46
CA LYS A 76 21.68 20.31 -12.15
C LYS A 76 20.73 19.13 -12.17
N LYS A 77 20.84 18.26 -11.16
CA LYS A 77 19.96 17.10 -10.98
C LYS A 77 18.64 17.50 -10.36
N LEU A 78 17.56 17.07 -10.97
CA LEU A 78 16.19 17.32 -10.58
C LEU A 78 15.40 16.01 -10.53
N CYS A 79 14.29 15.98 -9.82
CA CYS A 79 13.42 14.79 -9.70
C CYS A 79 14.22 13.53 -9.38
N ASP A 80 15.15 13.62 -8.44
CA ASP A 80 16.03 12.50 -8.09
C ASP A 80 15.29 11.46 -7.25
N PHE A 81 15.09 10.27 -7.83
CA PHE A 81 14.50 9.11 -7.15
C PHE A 81 15.28 8.73 -5.87
N GLY A 82 16.60 8.92 -5.85
CA GLY A 82 17.43 8.64 -4.68
C GLY A 82 17.18 9.60 -3.51
N VAL A 83 16.64 10.79 -3.78
CA VAL A 83 16.26 11.77 -2.74
C VAL A 83 14.83 11.53 -2.27
N ASN A 84 13.92 11.31 -3.20
CA ASN A 84 12.53 10.97 -2.89
C ASN A 84 11.95 10.06 -3.98
N ASN A 85 11.55 8.85 -3.60
CA ASN A 85 11.03 7.86 -4.55
C ASN A 85 9.72 8.30 -5.25
N LEU A 86 8.97 9.24 -4.69
CA LEU A 86 7.79 9.83 -5.34
C LEU A 86 8.13 10.62 -6.61
N HIS A 87 9.39 11.03 -6.80
CA HIS A 87 9.78 11.71 -8.03
C HIS A 87 9.61 10.86 -9.29
N LEU A 88 9.62 9.55 -9.18
CA LEU A 88 9.39 8.67 -10.32
C LEU A 88 7.92 8.18 -10.35
N VAL A 89 7.28 8.30 -11.51
CA VAL A 89 5.99 7.63 -11.72
C VAL A 89 6.16 6.13 -11.53
N GLY A 90 5.43 5.55 -10.59
CA GLY A 90 5.54 4.12 -10.26
C GLY A 90 5.29 3.24 -11.49
N TYR A 91 6.06 2.17 -11.64
CA TYR A 91 6.04 1.28 -12.81
C TYR A 91 6.51 1.91 -14.13
N SER A 92 7.26 2.99 -14.08
CA SER A 92 7.88 3.57 -15.28
C SER A 92 8.78 2.58 -15.99
N ILE A 93 8.77 2.60 -17.33
CA ILE A 93 9.76 1.89 -18.14
C ILE A 93 11.10 2.61 -18.10
N GLY A 94 12.19 1.86 -18.29
CA GLY A 94 13.54 2.42 -18.43
C GLY A 94 13.65 3.29 -19.69
N ILE A 95 14.32 4.42 -19.57
CA ILE A 95 14.62 5.34 -20.69
C ILE A 95 15.90 6.13 -20.44
N LYS A 96 16.62 6.41 -21.51
CA LYS A 96 17.75 7.34 -21.55
C LYS A 96 17.63 8.17 -22.82
N THR A 97 17.31 9.45 -22.67
CA THR A 97 17.09 10.36 -23.80
C THR A 97 17.40 11.80 -23.43
N THR A 98 17.42 12.68 -24.41
CA THR A 98 17.50 14.13 -24.24
C THR A 98 16.33 14.75 -25.01
N MET A 99 15.65 15.74 -24.42
CA MET A 99 14.53 16.44 -25.04
C MET A 99 14.42 17.87 -24.50
N ASP A 100 13.79 18.74 -25.24
CA ASP A 100 13.49 20.10 -24.81
C ASP A 100 12.46 20.14 -23.68
N LEU A 101 12.52 21.19 -22.83
CA LEU A 101 11.54 21.40 -21.76
C LEU A 101 10.09 21.38 -22.28
N SER A 102 9.82 21.92 -23.47
CA SER A 102 8.48 21.93 -24.08
C SER A 102 7.92 20.52 -24.26
N GLU A 103 8.75 19.57 -24.67
CA GLU A 103 8.41 18.16 -24.83
C GLU A 103 8.35 17.45 -23.48
N LEU A 104 9.34 17.70 -22.60
CA LEU A 104 9.43 17.09 -21.26
C LEU A 104 8.19 17.36 -20.42
N LYS A 105 7.56 18.52 -20.54
CA LYS A 105 6.35 18.90 -19.79
C LYS A 105 5.21 17.88 -19.89
N ALA A 106 5.10 17.14 -20.98
CA ALA A 106 4.10 16.10 -21.17
C ALA A 106 4.31 14.89 -20.22
N TYR A 107 5.51 14.72 -19.66
CA TYR A 107 5.92 13.64 -18.76
C TYR A 107 6.10 14.09 -17.32
N LEU A 108 5.81 15.37 -17.01
CA LEU A 108 5.88 15.93 -15.67
C LEU A 108 4.49 16.04 -15.04
N HIS A 109 4.36 15.48 -13.85
CA HIS A 109 3.12 15.51 -13.07
C HIS A 109 3.30 16.37 -11.82
N TYR A 110 2.36 17.25 -11.56
CA TYR A 110 2.33 18.13 -10.38
C TYR A 110 0.89 18.37 -9.93
N ASP A 111 0.72 18.88 -8.70
CA ASP A 111 -0.57 19.29 -8.16
C ASP A 111 -0.54 20.79 -7.83
N LYS A 112 -1.41 21.57 -8.49
CA LYS A 112 -1.53 23.02 -8.24
C LYS A 112 -2.19 23.34 -6.90
N ASN A 113 -3.05 22.46 -6.42
CA ASN A 113 -3.78 22.66 -5.16
C ASN A 113 -2.88 22.38 -3.94
N ASN A 114 -1.82 21.57 -4.13
CA ASN A 114 -0.81 21.27 -3.12
C ASN A 114 0.59 21.58 -3.68
N PRO A 115 0.96 22.88 -3.81
CA PRO A 115 2.09 23.30 -4.62
C PRO A 115 3.46 22.85 -4.12
N ASP A 116 3.59 22.49 -2.85
CA ASP A 116 4.83 21.97 -2.25
C ASP A 116 4.92 20.44 -2.30
N ALA A 117 3.80 19.74 -2.55
CA ALA A 117 3.76 18.30 -2.56
C ALA A 117 4.26 17.71 -3.90
N ILE A 118 4.97 16.60 -3.82
CA ILE A 118 5.26 15.73 -4.96
C ILE A 118 4.08 14.76 -5.08
N PRO A 119 3.30 14.79 -6.19
CA PRO A 119 2.13 13.94 -6.29
C PRO A 119 2.52 12.48 -6.52
N TYR A 120 1.73 11.56 -5.98
CA TYR A 120 1.84 10.13 -6.27
C TYR A 120 1.15 9.81 -7.61
N ARG A 121 1.90 9.20 -8.54
CA ARG A 121 1.38 8.75 -9.84
C ARG A 121 1.95 7.37 -10.18
N THR A 122 1.16 6.58 -10.90
CA THR A 122 1.53 5.22 -11.33
C THR A 122 1.17 4.97 -12.78
N SER A 123 1.81 3.96 -13.37
CA SER A 123 1.55 3.49 -14.73
C SER A 123 1.34 1.97 -14.79
N TYR A 124 0.75 1.35 -13.77
CA TYR A 124 0.68 -0.08 -13.51
C TYR A 124 0.29 -0.96 -14.72
N TYR A 125 -0.66 -0.52 -15.53
CA TYR A 125 -1.19 -1.30 -16.65
C TYR A 125 -0.86 -0.72 -18.02
N LYS A 126 0.01 0.31 -18.08
CA LYS A 126 0.45 0.94 -19.33
C LYS A 126 1.96 1.13 -19.32
N ARG A 127 2.63 0.68 -20.37
CA ARG A 127 4.09 0.86 -20.55
C ARG A 127 4.39 2.32 -20.91
N ARG A 128 4.62 3.14 -19.89
CA ARG A 128 4.98 4.56 -20.03
C ARG A 128 5.93 4.94 -18.89
N TRP A 129 6.46 6.13 -18.95
CA TRP A 129 7.33 6.71 -17.93
C TRP A 129 6.90 8.14 -17.61
N GLY A 130 7.41 8.70 -16.53
CA GLY A 130 7.19 10.09 -16.15
C GLY A 130 7.85 10.41 -14.82
N PHE A 131 7.87 11.71 -14.52
CA PHE A 131 8.35 12.21 -13.25
C PHE A 131 7.25 13.02 -12.53
N CYS A 132 7.31 13.00 -11.21
CA CYS A 132 6.49 13.82 -10.35
C CYS A 132 7.37 14.91 -9.71
N ILE A 133 6.86 16.12 -9.67
CA ILE A 133 7.59 17.31 -9.18
C ILE A 133 6.63 18.20 -8.41
N SER A 134 7.09 18.92 -7.39
CA SER A 134 6.26 19.94 -6.76
C SER A 134 5.90 21.05 -7.76
N TYR A 135 4.71 21.63 -7.65
CA TYR A 135 4.35 22.72 -8.54
C TYR A 135 5.26 23.93 -8.40
N ASN A 136 5.77 24.17 -7.19
CA ASN A 136 6.72 25.24 -6.94
C ASN A 136 8.05 25.03 -7.65
N ASP A 137 8.56 23.80 -7.73
CA ASP A 137 9.78 23.49 -8.50
C ASP A 137 9.51 23.41 -10.00
N TYR A 138 8.35 22.92 -10.41
CA TYR A 138 7.93 22.95 -11.82
C TYR A 138 7.97 24.37 -12.41
N LYS A 139 7.53 25.38 -11.65
CA LYS A 139 7.58 26.80 -12.09
C LYS A 139 8.99 27.35 -12.26
N LYS A 140 10.00 26.75 -11.61
CA LYS A 140 11.40 27.17 -11.66
C LYS A 140 12.17 26.50 -12.81
N LEU A 141 11.53 25.59 -13.58
CA LEU A 141 12.19 24.95 -14.72
C LEU A 141 12.57 25.98 -15.77
N ILE A 142 13.82 25.92 -16.23
CA ILE A 142 14.39 26.83 -17.21
C ILE A 142 14.26 26.26 -18.63
N PRO A 143 14.01 27.07 -19.66
CA PRO A 143 14.07 26.60 -21.05
C PRO A 143 15.41 25.95 -21.40
N GLY A 144 15.38 24.96 -22.29
CA GLY A 144 16.55 24.26 -22.77
C GLY A 144 16.41 22.75 -22.74
N GLU A 145 17.46 22.05 -23.07
CA GLU A 145 17.51 20.60 -23.12
C GLU A 145 17.64 19.97 -21.72
N TYR A 146 16.92 18.88 -21.52
CA TYR A 146 16.96 18.03 -20.34
C TYR A 146 17.39 16.61 -20.71
N LYS A 147 18.35 16.07 -19.96
CA LYS A 147 18.65 14.64 -20.04
C LYS A 147 17.72 13.89 -19.10
N VAL A 148 17.02 12.91 -19.63
CA VAL A 148 16.10 12.02 -18.92
C VAL A 148 16.80 10.70 -18.72
N PHE A 149 16.86 10.23 -17.49
CA PHE A 149 17.45 8.95 -17.14
C PHE A 149 16.54 8.18 -16.18
N ILE A 150 16.13 6.98 -16.57
CA ILE A 150 15.43 6.02 -15.74
C ILE A 150 16.04 4.64 -16.00
N ASP A 151 16.71 4.08 -14.99
CA ASP A 151 17.20 2.70 -14.99
C ASP A 151 16.16 1.84 -14.28
N ALA A 152 15.18 1.39 -15.04
CA ALA A 152 14.10 0.52 -14.56
C ALA A 152 13.84 -0.61 -15.56
N THR A 153 13.46 -1.76 -15.03
CA THR A 153 13.16 -2.97 -15.81
C THR A 153 11.87 -3.62 -15.34
N HIS A 154 11.20 -4.30 -16.27
CA HIS A 154 10.08 -5.18 -15.99
C HIS A 154 10.47 -6.58 -16.46
N PHE A 155 10.19 -7.58 -15.64
CA PHE A 155 10.55 -8.97 -15.92
C PHE A 155 9.52 -9.93 -15.32
N SER A 156 9.49 -11.15 -15.83
CA SER A 156 8.68 -12.22 -15.23
C SER A 156 9.25 -12.57 -13.86
N GLY A 157 8.48 -12.29 -12.82
CA GLY A 157 8.93 -12.40 -11.43
C GLY A 157 7.78 -12.74 -10.48
N LYS A 158 7.73 -12.06 -9.34
CA LYS A 158 6.85 -12.40 -8.22
C LYS A 158 6.14 -11.19 -7.66
N MET A 159 4.85 -11.32 -7.42
CA MET A 159 4.06 -10.39 -6.61
C MET A 159 3.94 -10.97 -5.21
N HIS A 160 4.75 -10.45 -4.28
CA HIS A 160 4.82 -10.95 -2.90
C HIS A 160 3.66 -10.45 -2.05
N TYR A 161 3.22 -11.28 -1.11
CA TYR A 161 2.25 -10.93 -0.08
C TYR A 161 2.56 -11.64 1.24
N GLY A 162 2.06 -11.07 2.34
CA GLY A 162 2.16 -11.63 3.68
C GLY A 162 0.83 -12.20 4.16
N GLU A 163 0.88 -13.31 4.87
CA GLU A 163 -0.25 -13.92 5.54
C GLU A 163 0.14 -14.32 6.94
N LEU A 164 -0.62 -13.85 7.92
CA LEU A 164 -0.47 -14.20 9.32
C LEU A 164 -1.78 -14.79 9.82
N LEU A 165 -1.74 -16.07 10.22
CA LEU A 165 -2.88 -16.75 10.81
C LEU A 165 -2.64 -16.90 12.33
N ILE A 166 -3.57 -16.41 13.11
CA ILE A 166 -3.60 -16.56 14.57
C ILE A 166 -4.76 -17.50 14.88
N PRO A 167 -4.50 -18.75 15.29
CA PRO A 167 -5.56 -19.72 15.56
C PRO A 167 -6.33 -19.32 16.83
N GLY A 168 -7.64 -19.47 16.77
CA GLY A 168 -8.58 -19.35 17.87
C GLY A 168 -9.14 -20.71 18.29
N ASP A 169 -10.09 -20.67 19.23
CA ASP A 169 -10.77 -21.86 19.72
C ASP A 169 -11.84 -22.37 18.73
N GLU A 170 -12.35 -21.48 17.88
CA GLU A 170 -13.34 -21.78 16.84
C GLU A 170 -12.69 -21.69 15.43
N PRO A 171 -13.17 -22.47 14.46
CA PRO A 171 -12.67 -22.43 13.09
C PRO A 171 -13.06 -21.16 12.33
N SER A 172 -14.07 -20.42 12.82
CA SER A 172 -14.51 -19.15 12.22
C SER A 172 -13.40 -18.12 12.29
N GLU A 173 -13.26 -17.36 11.18
CA GLU A 173 -12.16 -16.40 11.02
C GLU A 173 -12.65 -14.95 10.95
N ILE A 174 -11.87 -14.06 11.54
CA ILE A 174 -11.97 -12.61 11.31
C ILE A 174 -10.83 -12.25 10.36
N LEU A 175 -11.19 -11.67 9.21
CA LEU A 175 -10.25 -11.22 8.19
C LEU A 175 -9.85 -9.76 8.44
N LEU A 176 -8.54 -9.49 8.50
CA LEU A 176 -7.99 -8.15 8.45
C LEU A 176 -7.13 -8.05 7.18
N SER A 177 -7.46 -7.13 6.28
CA SER A 177 -6.69 -6.88 5.06
C SER A 177 -6.10 -5.49 5.08
N THR A 178 -4.86 -5.37 4.61
CA THR A 178 -4.17 -4.09 4.44
C THR A 178 -3.19 -4.17 3.28
N TYR A 179 -2.93 -3.04 2.63
CA TYR A 179 -2.05 -3.03 1.47
C TYR A 179 -0.65 -2.47 1.77
N ILE A 180 0.31 -2.89 0.94
CA ILE A 180 1.76 -2.60 1.09
C ILE A 180 2.39 -2.18 -0.24
N CYS A 181 1.72 -1.39 -1.06
CA CYS A 181 2.16 -1.12 -2.45
C CYS A 181 2.39 0.34 -2.81
N HIS A 182 2.36 1.25 -1.84
CA HIS A 182 2.62 2.67 -2.08
C HIS A 182 3.91 3.13 -1.38
N PRO A 183 4.80 3.86 -2.08
CA PRO A 183 6.01 4.40 -1.49
C PRO A 183 5.72 5.70 -0.73
N SER A 184 6.50 5.99 0.30
CA SER A 184 6.55 7.29 1.01
C SER A 184 5.18 7.89 1.37
N MET A 185 4.25 7.04 1.79
CA MET A 185 2.94 7.44 2.31
C MET A 185 2.76 6.93 3.74
N ALA A 186 2.54 7.84 4.69
CA ALA A 186 2.42 7.51 6.10
C ALA A 186 1.00 7.01 6.44
N ASN A 187 0.00 7.90 6.40
CA ASN A 187 -1.36 7.53 6.80
C ASN A 187 -2.04 6.57 5.81
N ASN A 188 -1.92 6.84 4.50
CA ASN A 188 -2.57 5.99 3.49
C ASN A 188 -2.00 4.57 3.50
N GLU A 189 -0.69 4.40 3.57
CA GLU A 189 -0.03 3.12 3.32
C GLU A 189 0.48 2.43 4.59
N LEU A 190 1.29 3.13 5.41
CA LEU A 190 1.96 2.47 6.52
C LEU A 190 1.06 2.22 7.72
N SER A 191 0.05 3.05 7.93
CA SER A 191 -0.80 2.96 9.12
C SER A 191 -1.51 1.60 9.21
N GLY A 192 -2.05 1.11 8.09
CA GLY A 192 -2.72 -0.18 8.02
C GLY A 192 -1.83 -1.35 8.42
N PRO A 193 -0.68 -1.57 7.77
CA PRO A 193 0.27 -2.62 8.13
C PRO A 193 0.77 -2.52 9.57
N LEU A 194 1.09 -1.31 10.06
CA LEU A 194 1.58 -1.11 11.42
C LEU A 194 0.53 -1.42 12.49
N VAL A 195 -0.70 -0.95 12.27
CA VAL A 195 -1.82 -1.28 13.17
C VAL A 195 -2.11 -2.78 13.11
N SER A 196 -2.10 -3.40 11.93
CA SER A 196 -2.35 -4.84 11.76
C SER A 196 -1.34 -5.70 12.50
N ILE A 197 -0.04 -5.41 12.39
CA ILE A 197 1.00 -6.19 13.09
C ILE A 197 0.98 -5.94 14.61
N ALA A 198 0.65 -4.72 15.04
CA ALA A 198 0.48 -4.39 16.44
C ALA A 198 -0.74 -5.12 17.03
N LEU A 199 -1.88 -5.14 16.34
CA LEU A 199 -3.06 -5.92 16.72
C LEU A 199 -2.75 -7.41 16.80
N ALA A 200 -2.00 -7.98 15.85
CA ALA A 200 -1.58 -9.37 15.89
C ALA A 200 -0.84 -9.71 17.19
N ARG A 201 0.09 -8.87 17.61
CA ARG A 201 0.81 -9.05 18.90
C ARG A 201 -0.13 -8.95 20.09
N HIS A 202 -1.05 -7.99 20.07
CA HIS A 202 -2.04 -7.81 21.14
C HIS A 202 -2.96 -9.04 21.26
N ILE A 203 -3.52 -9.51 20.14
CA ILE A 203 -4.39 -10.70 20.10
C ILE A 203 -3.64 -11.93 20.63
N LYS A 204 -2.39 -12.15 20.20
CA LYS A 204 -1.57 -13.27 20.66
C LYS A 204 -1.28 -13.22 22.16
N SER A 205 -1.13 -12.04 22.71
CA SER A 205 -0.86 -11.87 24.14
C SER A 205 -2.09 -12.07 25.03
N ASN A 206 -3.29 -11.97 24.47
CA ASN A 206 -4.55 -12.07 25.21
C ASN A 206 -5.39 -13.29 24.76
N LYS A 207 -5.37 -14.35 25.58
CA LYS A 207 -6.10 -15.60 25.27
C LYS A 207 -7.60 -15.41 25.15
N VAL A 208 -8.17 -14.46 25.90
CA VAL A 208 -9.64 -14.17 25.86
C VAL A 208 -10.08 -13.67 24.48
N LEU A 209 -9.20 -12.98 23.75
CA LEU A 209 -9.50 -12.48 22.38
C LEU A 209 -9.45 -13.57 21.31
N ARG A 210 -9.02 -14.79 21.63
CA ARG A 210 -8.80 -15.86 20.67
C ARG A 210 -9.96 -16.87 20.58
N ARG A 211 -11.17 -16.42 20.77
CA ARG A 211 -12.35 -17.24 20.44
C ARG A 211 -12.37 -17.59 18.97
N TYR A 212 -12.26 -16.59 18.09
CA TYR A 212 -12.16 -16.75 16.64
C TYR A 212 -10.71 -16.78 16.19
N SER A 213 -10.45 -17.42 15.05
CA SER A 213 -9.17 -17.29 14.36
C SER A 213 -9.08 -15.94 13.67
N TYR A 214 -7.85 -15.41 13.52
CA TYR A 214 -7.62 -14.15 12.79
C TYR A 214 -6.72 -14.41 11.62
N ARG A 215 -7.18 -14.01 10.43
CA ARG A 215 -6.40 -14.02 9.19
C ARG A 215 -6.03 -12.58 8.84
N ILE A 216 -4.74 -12.27 8.89
CA ILE A 216 -4.22 -10.93 8.60
C ILE A 216 -3.43 -11.00 7.32
N LEU A 217 -3.79 -10.14 6.34
CA LEU A 217 -3.23 -10.10 5.01
C LEU A 217 -2.52 -8.77 4.76
N PHE A 218 -1.30 -8.87 4.21
CA PHE A 218 -0.50 -7.75 3.74
C PHE A 218 -0.31 -7.94 2.23
N LEU A 219 -1.07 -7.20 1.42
CA LEU A 219 -1.24 -7.43 -0.01
C LEU A 219 -0.87 -6.19 -0.83
N PRO A 220 -0.44 -6.32 -2.09
CA PRO A 220 -0.59 -5.23 -3.04
C PRO A 220 -2.07 -4.90 -3.24
N GLU A 221 -2.42 -3.60 -3.21
CA GLU A 221 -3.81 -3.14 -3.34
C GLU A 221 -4.47 -3.67 -4.62
N THR A 222 -5.76 -3.98 -4.55
CA THR A 222 -6.59 -4.45 -5.66
C THR A 222 -6.12 -5.80 -6.23
N ILE A 223 -5.06 -5.86 -7.02
CA ILE A 223 -4.59 -7.10 -7.67
C ILE A 223 -4.14 -8.17 -6.67
N GLY A 224 -3.58 -7.76 -5.54
CA GLY A 224 -3.21 -8.67 -4.45
C GLY A 224 -4.45 -9.30 -3.81
N ALA A 225 -5.46 -8.49 -3.46
CA ALA A 225 -6.73 -8.97 -2.90
C ALA A 225 -7.47 -9.89 -3.89
N ILE A 226 -7.58 -9.49 -5.16
CA ILE A 226 -8.19 -10.31 -6.23
C ILE A 226 -7.46 -11.65 -6.37
N SER A 227 -6.13 -11.64 -6.39
CA SER A 227 -5.31 -12.86 -6.50
C SER A 227 -5.47 -13.76 -5.28
N TYR A 228 -5.56 -13.16 -4.09
CA TYR A 228 -5.75 -13.91 -2.86
C TYR A 228 -7.12 -14.57 -2.81
N ILE A 229 -8.18 -13.84 -3.12
CA ILE A 229 -9.55 -14.36 -3.20
C ILE A 229 -9.62 -15.50 -4.22
N HIS A 230 -9.12 -15.29 -5.44
CA HIS A 230 -9.11 -16.32 -6.47
C HIS A 230 -8.45 -17.64 -6.01
N LYS A 231 -7.39 -17.55 -5.21
CA LYS A 231 -6.67 -18.72 -4.72
C LYS A 231 -7.33 -19.40 -3.53
N HIS A 232 -8.00 -18.62 -2.68
CA HIS A 232 -8.47 -19.05 -1.36
C HIS A 232 -9.98 -18.89 -1.18
N GLN A 233 -10.75 -18.73 -2.27
CA GLN A 233 -12.18 -18.44 -2.25
C GLN A 233 -12.95 -19.38 -1.32
N SER A 234 -12.83 -20.69 -1.49
CA SER A 234 -13.56 -21.70 -0.70
C SER A 234 -13.28 -21.58 0.81
N ILE A 235 -12.03 -21.31 1.19
CA ILE A 235 -11.67 -21.11 2.61
C ILE A 235 -12.28 -19.82 3.15
N LEU A 236 -12.22 -18.76 2.38
CA LEU A 236 -12.79 -17.48 2.79
C LEU A 236 -14.30 -17.55 2.96
N GLU A 237 -15.00 -18.15 2.00
CA GLU A 237 -16.47 -18.35 2.05
C GLU A 237 -16.91 -19.25 3.21
N SER A 238 -16.12 -20.27 3.55
CA SER A 238 -16.47 -21.21 4.61
C SER A 238 -16.16 -20.67 6.02
N ASN A 239 -15.08 -19.91 6.18
CA ASN A 239 -14.55 -19.60 7.50
C ASN A 239 -14.72 -18.14 7.91
N VAL A 240 -14.68 -17.17 6.96
CA VAL A 240 -14.70 -15.75 7.31
C VAL A 240 -16.12 -15.30 7.68
N ILE A 241 -16.30 -14.90 8.93
CA ILE A 241 -17.58 -14.39 9.45
C ILE A 241 -17.65 -12.87 9.49
N ALA A 242 -16.49 -12.19 9.50
CA ALA A 242 -16.37 -10.74 9.45
C ALA A 242 -15.03 -10.34 8.83
N GLY A 243 -15.00 -9.26 8.06
CA GLY A 243 -13.78 -8.75 7.43
C GLY A 243 -13.67 -7.24 7.55
N TYR A 244 -12.43 -6.77 7.67
CA TYR A 244 -12.09 -5.35 7.75
C TYR A 244 -10.90 -5.04 6.86
N VAL A 245 -10.97 -3.93 6.13
CA VAL A 245 -9.84 -3.35 5.41
C VAL A 245 -9.30 -2.20 6.26
N LEU A 246 -8.02 -2.30 6.66
CA LEU A 246 -7.34 -1.30 7.48
C LEU A 246 -6.52 -0.39 6.57
N THR A 247 -6.99 0.83 6.39
CA THR A 247 -6.34 1.86 5.59
C THR A 247 -6.58 3.25 6.19
N CYS A 248 -5.61 4.16 6.07
CA CYS A 248 -5.73 5.52 6.61
C CYS A 248 -6.12 5.57 8.10
N VAL A 249 -5.55 4.67 8.90
CA VAL A 249 -5.86 4.50 10.34
C VAL A 249 -4.80 5.11 11.28
N GLY A 250 -3.92 5.96 10.76
CA GLY A 250 -2.82 6.60 11.51
C GLY A 250 -2.98 8.11 11.69
N ASP A 251 -4.19 8.61 11.78
CA ASP A 251 -4.54 10.03 11.82
C ASP A 251 -5.41 10.27 13.08
N ASP A 252 -5.15 11.34 13.80
CA ASP A 252 -5.81 11.68 15.06
C ASP A 252 -6.89 12.76 14.93
N ARG A 253 -7.21 13.20 13.71
CA ARG A 253 -8.20 14.24 13.46
C ARG A 253 -9.63 13.78 13.70
N GLU A 254 -9.98 12.59 13.17
CA GLU A 254 -11.28 11.97 13.35
C GLU A 254 -11.25 10.48 12.99
N TYR A 255 -12.08 9.69 13.64
CA TYR A 255 -12.36 8.34 13.17
C TYR A 255 -13.29 8.38 11.97
N SER A 256 -13.13 7.41 11.08
CA SER A 256 -14.02 7.24 9.93
C SER A 256 -14.42 5.79 9.73
N TYR A 257 -15.66 5.60 9.25
CA TYR A 257 -16.21 4.29 8.97
C TYR A 257 -16.88 4.27 7.60
N LEU A 258 -16.45 3.32 6.79
CA LEU A 258 -17.03 3.00 5.49
C LEU A 258 -17.69 1.62 5.62
N PRO A 259 -19.04 1.52 5.49
CA PRO A 259 -19.77 0.26 5.64
C PRO A 259 -19.49 -0.72 4.49
N SER A 260 -19.76 -2.00 4.74
CA SER A 260 -19.80 -3.01 3.70
C SER A 260 -20.87 -2.67 2.65
N LYS A 261 -20.87 -3.39 1.52
CA LYS A 261 -21.87 -3.23 0.46
C LYS A 261 -23.32 -3.35 0.98
N TYR A 262 -23.55 -4.26 1.90
CA TYR A 262 -24.89 -4.52 2.47
C TYR A 262 -25.22 -3.62 3.67
N GLY A 263 -24.22 -3.06 4.34
CA GLY A 263 -24.36 -2.08 5.42
C GLY A 263 -24.89 -2.62 6.77
N ASP A 264 -25.14 -3.93 6.88
CA ASP A 264 -25.69 -4.56 8.09
C ASP A 264 -25.05 -5.93 8.42
N THR A 265 -23.89 -6.22 7.85
CA THR A 265 -23.13 -7.43 8.15
C THR A 265 -22.69 -7.47 9.61
N LEU A 266 -22.16 -8.62 10.07
CA LEU A 266 -21.60 -8.73 11.42
C LEU A 266 -20.47 -7.70 11.65
N ALA A 267 -19.61 -7.50 10.65
CA ALA A 267 -18.55 -6.48 10.69
C ALA A 267 -19.13 -5.08 10.89
N ASP A 268 -20.17 -4.70 10.13
CA ASP A 268 -20.84 -3.40 10.26
C ASP A 268 -21.44 -3.20 11.66
N LYS A 269 -22.12 -4.21 12.19
CA LYS A 269 -22.74 -4.16 13.52
C LYS A 269 -21.68 -4.00 14.61
N ALA A 270 -20.59 -4.75 14.53
CA ALA A 270 -19.49 -4.68 15.48
C ALA A 270 -18.84 -3.28 15.49
N VAL A 271 -18.48 -2.74 14.33
CA VAL A 271 -17.88 -1.40 14.23
C VAL A 271 -18.84 -0.35 14.78
N ARG A 272 -20.11 -0.34 14.37
CA ARG A 272 -21.09 0.65 14.86
C ARG A 272 -21.31 0.57 16.36
N SER A 273 -21.25 -0.61 16.96
CA SER A 273 -21.40 -0.76 18.40
C SER A 273 -20.25 -0.17 19.21
N VAL A 274 -19.04 -0.15 18.64
CA VAL A 274 -17.83 0.32 19.31
C VAL A 274 -17.55 1.79 18.99
N ILE A 275 -17.54 2.17 17.70
CA ILE A 275 -17.03 3.48 17.26
C ILE A 275 -17.83 4.65 17.87
N ARG A 276 -19.14 4.49 18.05
CA ARG A 276 -20.00 5.51 18.68
C ARG A 276 -19.67 5.81 20.14
N PHE A 277 -19.00 4.88 20.85
CA PHE A 277 -18.55 5.10 22.22
C PHE A 277 -17.17 5.76 22.26
N ILE A 278 -16.33 5.51 21.23
CA ILE A 278 -14.99 6.08 21.13
C ILE A 278 -15.10 7.51 20.61
N ASP A 279 -15.87 7.73 19.56
CA ASP A 279 -16.11 9.03 18.95
C ASP A 279 -17.53 9.12 18.40
N PRO A 280 -18.48 9.74 19.13
CA PRO A 280 -19.86 9.89 18.66
C PRO A 280 -19.99 10.67 17.34
N ASN A 281 -18.99 11.50 17.00
CA ASN A 281 -18.98 12.36 15.83
C ASN A 281 -18.17 11.78 14.67
N TYR A 282 -17.77 10.49 14.75
CA TYR A 282 -16.99 9.85 13.70
C TYR A 282 -17.57 10.08 12.30
N LYS A 283 -16.71 10.20 11.31
CA LYS A 283 -17.11 10.43 9.92
C LYS A 283 -17.72 9.18 9.30
N LYS A 284 -18.91 9.34 8.76
CA LYS A 284 -19.63 8.26 8.09
C LYS A 284 -19.50 8.40 6.59
N TYR A 285 -19.08 7.33 5.95
CA TYR A 285 -19.08 7.18 4.50
C TYR A 285 -20.20 6.25 4.03
N THR A 286 -20.43 6.20 2.74
CA THR A 286 -21.25 5.18 2.08
C THR A 286 -20.35 4.25 1.27
N PHE A 287 -20.80 3.04 1.00
CA PHE A 287 -20.06 2.10 0.16
C PHE A 287 -19.71 2.66 -1.23
N LEU A 288 -20.50 3.61 -1.75
CA LEU A 288 -20.19 4.27 -3.03
C LEU A 288 -18.96 5.18 -2.99
N GLN A 289 -18.53 5.57 -1.79
CA GLN A 289 -17.34 6.40 -1.57
C GLN A 289 -16.07 5.56 -1.33
N ARG A 290 -16.15 4.25 -1.51
CA ARG A 290 -15.01 3.34 -1.39
C ARG A 290 -13.86 3.74 -2.31
N GLY A 291 -12.64 3.60 -1.81
CA GLY A 291 -11.44 3.97 -2.55
C GLY A 291 -10.39 2.86 -2.68
N SER A 292 -10.58 1.72 -2.00
CA SER A 292 -9.57 0.69 -1.89
C SER A 292 -10.14 -0.72 -2.18
N GLU A 293 -9.54 -1.73 -1.57
CA GLU A 293 -9.81 -3.16 -1.81
C GLU A 293 -11.05 -3.70 -1.09
N GLU A 294 -11.70 -2.92 -0.23
CA GLU A 294 -12.93 -3.30 0.48
C GLU A 294 -14.05 -3.77 -0.47
N ARG A 295 -14.00 -3.31 -1.72
CA ARG A 295 -14.94 -3.72 -2.77
C ARG A 295 -14.78 -5.16 -3.26
N HIS A 296 -13.73 -5.86 -2.86
CA HIS A 296 -13.45 -7.22 -3.33
C HIS A 296 -13.91 -8.29 -2.33
N TYR A 297 -14.20 -7.92 -1.09
CA TYR A 297 -14.56 -8.83 0.01
C TYR A 297 -16.07 -8.86 0.28
N HIS A 298 -16.91 -9.06 -0.76
CA HIS A 298 -18.37 -9.11 -0.63
C HIS A 298 -18.93 -10.45 -1.02
#